data_63bec9c8a5c1c8284e622a49c4ee0bdb
#
_entry.id   63bec9c8a5c1c8284e622a49c4ee0bdb
#
_cell.length_a   1.000
_cell.length_b   1.000
_cell.length_c   1.000
_cell.angle_alpha   90.00
_cell.angle_beta   90.00
_cell.angle_gamma   90.00
#
_symmetry.space_group_name_H-M   'P 1'
#
loop_
_entity.id
_entity.type
_entity.pdbx_description
1 polymer ?
#
loop_
_entity_poly.entity_id
_entity_poly.type
_entity_poly.pdbx_seq_one_letter_code
_entity_poly.pdbx_strand_id
1 'polypeptide(L)'
;MIHIIKRIKRLLVILMTASLPGMAGAQRPEIPSNVVKLDAGVSFIASKVYVYNLGDNSIHQYTWKPGFSVKMDYEHFRKSGWGFGVNVMYHNTNFDAGYGAIGYVEGYYEYQFTQWYFGPCAAYRFRFGDSKWMGDVSVGMGYAQFSEGLDGGITEHYGGLGVSWRAGIEYMLSPNIGLGVDLTSLMAFVSQPDYSNTLKALGKDESDGVNGFYRLGLMAGLRIYF
;
A
#
# COMPACT_ATOMS: atom_id res chain seq x y z
N MET A 1 10.24 14.51 15.75
CA MET A 1 10.33 13.45 14.73
C MET A 1 11.25 12.28 15.14
N ILE A 2 12.48 12.50 15.57
CA ILE A 2 13.47 11.46 15.95
C ILE A 2 13.00 10.57 17.13
N HIS A 3 12.29 11.10 18.11
CA HIS A 3 11.76 10.32 19.24
C HIS A 3 10.64 9.34 18.87
N ILE A 4 9.83 9.66 17.89
CA ILE A 4 8.75 8.78 17.38
C ILE A 4 9.35 7.59 16.65
N ILE A 5 10.37 7.82 15.82
CA ILE A 5 11.07 6.76 15.07
C ILE A 5 11.77 5.78 16.03
N LYS A 6 12.37 6.26 17.12
CA LYS A 6 12.98 5.39 18.15
C LYS A 6 11.94 4.54 18.90
N ARG A 7 10.74 5.07 19.15
CA ARG A 7 9.64 4.30 19.79
C ARG A 7 9.07 3.24 18.85
N ILE A 8 8.90 3.56 17.56
CA ILE A 8 8.43 2.60 16.55
C ILE A 8 9.45 1.46 16.38
N LYS A 9 10.76 1.75 16.30
CA LYS A 9 11.80 0.71 16.26
C LYS A 9 11.77 -0.21 17.47
N ARG A 10 11.56 0.32 18.68
CA ARG A 10 11.46 -0.51 19.90
C ARG A 10 10.19 -1.37 19.91
N LEU A 11 9.07 -0.84 19.46
CA LEU A 11 7.81 -1.62 19.33
C LEU A 11 7.96 -2.76 18.33
N LEU A 12 8.60 -2.52 17.17
CA LEU A 12 8.87 -3.53 16.15
C LEU A 12 9.78 -4.65 16.67
N VAL A 13 10.83 -4.31 17.44
CA VAL A 13 11.72 -5.29 18.04
C VAL A 13 10.99 -6.11 19.12
N ILE A 14 10.13 -5.50 19.93
CA ILE A 14 9.33 -6.19 20.96
C ILE A 14 8.31 -7.12 20.30
N LEU A 15 7.64 -6.71 19.21
CA LEU A 15 6.75 -7.57 18.45
C LEU A 15 7.50 -8.77 17.81
N MET A 16 8.71 -8.56 17.30
CA MET A 16 9.52 -9.65 16.72
C MET A 16 10.05 -10.62 17.78
N THR A 17 10.36 -10.16 18.99
CA THR A 17 10.90 -11.02 20.05
C THR A 17 9.80 -11.73 20.85
N ALA A 18 8.59 -11.17 20.95
CA ALA A 18 7.44 -11.80 21.63
C ALA A 18 6.84 -12.97 20.84
N SER A 19 7.22 -13.18 19.58
CA SER A 19 6.69 -14.24 18.72
C SER A 19 7.49 -15.55 18.71
N LEU A 20 8.41 -15.76 19.67
CA LEU A 20 9.17 -17.01 19.82
C LEU A 20 8.78 -17.80 21.10
N PRO A 21 7.57 -18.35 21.24
CA PRO A 21 7.36 -19.41 22.19
C PRO A 21 7.78 -20.74 21.58
N GLY A 22 8.72 -21.42 22.20
CA GLY A 22 9.07 -22.80 21.92
C GLY A 22 7.83 -23.69 22.05
N MET A 23 7.41 -24.30 20.95
CA MET A 23 6.23 -25.14 20.92
C MET A 23 6.64 -26.60 20.75
N ALA A 24 6.73 -27.31 21.89
CA ALA A 24 6.82 -28.77 21.92
C ALA A 24 5.43 -29.38 21.70
N GLY A 25 5.29 -30.24 20.69
CA GLY A 25 4.62 -31.53 20.70
C GLY A 25 3.12 -31.61 21.02
N ALA A 26 2.24 -31.02 20.17
CA ALA A 26 0.90 -31.59 19.93
C ALA A 26 0.75 -31.75 18.41
N GLN A 27 0.16 -32.85 17.94
CA GLN A 27 -0.20 -33.01 16.52
C GLN A 27 -1.25 -31.96 16.18
N ARG A 28 -0.80 -30.80 15.70
CA ARG A 28 -1.66 -29.71 15.26
C ARG A 28 -2.18 -30.05 13.88
N PRO A 29 -3.45 -29.79 13.56
CA PRO A 29 -3.90 -29.91 12.18
C PRO A 29 -2.96 -29.06 11.31
N GLU A 30 -2.33 -29.71 10.33
CA GLU A 30 -1.41 -29.03 9.40
C GLU A 30 -2.22 -27.97 8.65
N ILE A 31 -1.75 -26.74 8.71
CA ILE A 31 -2.30 -25.68 7.88
C ILE A 31 -1.77 -25.89 6.47
N PRO A 32 -2.62 -25.93 5.43
CA PRO A 32 -2.16 -26.10 4.06
C PRO A 32 -1.08 -25.08 3.70
N SER A 33 -0.15 -25.52 2.86
CA SER A 33 1.04 -24.73 2.52
C SER A 33 0.74 -23.55 1.62
N ASN A 34 -0.31 -23.65 0.80
CA ASN A 34 -0.66 -22.63 -0.17
C ASN A 34 -1.87 -21.85 0.29
N VAL A 35 -1.87 -20.55 0.04
CA VAL A 35 -3.03 -19.70 0.28
C VAL A 35 -3.17 -18.67 -0.82
N VAL A 36 -4.42 -18.48 -1.29
CA VAL A 36 -4.85 -17.32 -2.07
C VAL A 36 -5.66 -16.43 -1.15
N LYS A 37 -5.31 -15.16 -1.10
CA LYS A 37 -5.99 -14.12 -0.33
C LYS A 37 -6.63 -13.13 -1.29
N LEU A 38 -7.90 -12.82 -1.08
CA LEU A 38 -8.67 -11.86 -1.86
C LEU A 38 -9.26 -10.83 -0.90
N ASP A 39 -8.79 -9.62 -0.97
CA ASP A 39 -9.15 -8.54 -0.05
C ASP A 39 -9.71 -7.33 -0.80
N ALA A 40 -10.64 -6.65 -0.14
CA ALA A 40 -11.13 -5.35 -0.55
C ALA A 40 -11.26 -4.44 0.67
N GLY A 41 -11.15 -3.14 0.46
CA GLY A 41 -11.24 -2.19 1.56
C GLY A 41 -10.98 -0.77 1.16
N VAL A 42 -10.66 0.03 2.16
CA VAL A 42 -10.37 1.45 2.00
C VAL A 42 -8.88 1.71 2.21
N SER A 43 -8.35 2.66 1.47
CA SER A 43 -6.99 3.13 1.70
C SER A 43 -6.85 4.62 1.49
N PHE A 44 -5.81 5.18 2.10
CA PHE A 44 -5.51 6.60 2.14
C PHE A 44 -4.10 6.80 1.61
N ILE A 45 -3.93 7.78 0.73
CA ILE A 45 -2.61 8.25 0.33
C ILE A 45 -2.17 9.30 1.36
N ALA A 46 -1.06 9.02 2.04
CA ALA A 46 -0.53 9.88 3.11
C ALA A 46 0.60 10.81 2.63
N SER A 47 1.02 10.67 1.37
CA SER A 47 2.01 11.56 0.75
C SER A 47 1.37 12.88 0.36
N LYS A 48 2.18 13.93 0.40
CA LYS A 48 1.79 15.24 -0.13
C LYS A 48 1.91 15.22 -1.65
N VAL A 49 0.86 15.57 -2.36
CA VAL A 49 0.92 15.84 -3.79
C VAL A 49 0.89 17.33 -4.02
N TYR A 50 1.82 17.80 -4.81
CA TYR A 50 1.90 19.18 -5.22
C TYR A 50 1.39 19.28 -6.65
N VAL A 51 0.27 19.96 -6.85
CA VAL A 51 -0.17 20.33 -8.21
C VAL A 51 0.25 21.77 -8.45
N TYR A 52 0.99 21.95 -9.54
CA TYR A 52 1.45 23.25 -9.95
C TYR A 52 0.36 23.95 -10.75
N ASN A 53 -0.09 25.13 -10.30
CA ASN A 53 -1.04 25.95 -11.04
C ASN A 53 -0.28 26.90 -11.96
N LEU A 54 -0.43 26.72 -13.27
CA LEU A 54 0.22 27.51 -14.31
C LEU A 54 -0.28 29.00 -14.32
N GLY A 55 -1.45 29.27 -13.73
CA GLY A 55 -2.06 30.60 -13.79
C GLY A 55 -1.52 31.60 -12.78
N ASP A 56 -1.13 31.16 -11.59
CA ASP A 56 -0.77 32.04 -10.46
C ASP A 56 0.61 31.73 -9.84
N ASN A 57 1.37 30.81 -10.39
CA ASN A 57 2.65 30.31 -9.80
C ASN A 57 2.49 29.74 -8.37
N SER A 58 1.30 29.33 -7.98
CA SER A 58 1.06 28.77 -6.65
C SER A 58 1.17 27.25 -6.65
N ILE A 59 1.67 26.71 -5.52
CA ILE A 59 1.70 25.27 -5.27
C ILE A 59 0.54 24.97 -4.32
N HIS A 60 -0.44 24.21 -4.80
CA HIS A 60 -1.53 23.76 -3.95
C HIS A 60 -1.20 22.39 -3.36
N GLN A 61 -1.34 22.27 -2.04
CA GLN A 61 -1.22 20.99 -1.34
C GLN A 61 -2.60 20.40 -1.19
N TYR A 62 -2.84 19.21 -1.75
CA TYR A 62 -4.11 18.52 -1.63
C TYR A 62 -4.07 17.47 -0.52
N THR A 63 -5.19 17.41 0.22
CA THR A 63 -5.44 16.32 1.15
C THR A 63 -6.21 15.24 0.41
N TRP A 64 -5.67 14.03 0.38
CA TRP A 64 -6.26 12.91 -0.33
C TRP A 64 -7.57 12.45 0.31
N LYS A 65 -8.54 12.14 -0.53
CA LYS A 65 -9.77 11.44 -0.12
C LYS A 65 -9.46 9.95 0.10
N PRO A 66 -10.22 9.27 0.97
CA PRO A 66 -10.14 7.81 1.04
C PRO A 66 -10.54 7.19 -0.30
N GLY A 67 -9.80 6.17 -0.72
CA GLY A 67 -10.06 5.46 -1.94
C GLY A 67 -10.41 4.00 -1.71
N PHE A 68 -10.95 3.35 -2.74
CA PHE A 68 -11.22 1.92 -2.76
C PHE A 68 -9.96 1.16 -3.16
N SER A 69 -9.72 0.01 -2.53
CA SER A 69 -8.59 -0.87 -2.85
C SER A 69 -9.00 -2.31 -2.92
N VAL A 70 -8.36 -3.04 -3.83
CA VAL A 70 -8.45 -4.49 -3.96
C VAL A 70 -7.05 -5.07 -3.94
N LYS A 71 -6.91 -6.23 -3.33
CA LYS A 71 -5.63 -6.95 -3.26
C LYS A 71 -5.86 -8.44 -3.50
N MET A 72 -4.93 -9.05 -4.22
CA MET A 72 -4.83 -10.49 -4.37
C MET A 72 -3.40 -10.90 -4.05
N ASP A 73 -3.24 -11.86 -3.14
CA ASP A 73 -1.96 -12.47 -2.81
C ASP A 73 -2.01 -13.97 -3.07
N TYR A 74 -0.92 -14.53 -3.58
CA TYR A 74 -0.62 -15.94 -3.52
C TYR A 74 0.62 -16.14 -2.67
N GLU A 75 0.54 -17.00 -1.65
CA GLU A 75 1.66 -17.29 -0.76
C GLU A 75 1.82 -18.78 -0.54
N HIS A 76 3.07 -19.23 -0.56
CA HIS A 76 3.47 -20.60 -0.21
C HIS A 76 4.26 -20.59 1.09
N PHE A 77 3.77 -21.32 2.11
CA PHE A 77 4.36 -21.38 3.43
C PHE A 77 5.04 -22.72 3.69
N ARG A 78 6.19 -22.70 4.32
CA ARG A 78 6.87 -23.85 4.89
C ARG A 78 6.29 -24.17 6.29
N LYS A 79 6.57 -25.37 6.81
CA LYS A 79 6.18 -25.79 8.18
C LYS A 79 6.71 -24.86 9.28
N SER A 80 7.79 -24.14 9.03
CA SER A 80 8.37 -23.14 9.93
C SER A 80 7.57 -21.83 10.04
N GLY A 81 6.52 -21.67 9.24
CA GLY A 81 5.74 -20.42 9.15
C GLY A 81 6.29 -19.40 8.15
N TRP A 82 7.53 -19.55 7.67
CA TRP A 82 8.08 -18.71 6.62
C TRP A 82 7.50 -19.09 5.26
N GLY A 83 7.24 -18.09 4.45
CA GLY A 83 6.69 -18.24 3.12
C GLY A 83 7.21 -17.20 2.14
N PHE A 84 6.88 -17.41 0.89
CA PHE A 84 7.12 -16.50 -0.21
C PHE A 84 5.90 -16.48 -1.13
N GLY A 85 5.73 -15.44 -1.88
CA GLY A 85 4.57 -15.29 -2.76
C GLY A 85 4.67 -14.12 -3.69
N VAL A 86 3.51 -13.75 -4.21
CA VAL A 86 3.33 -12.57 -5.05
C VAL A 86 2.14 -11.78 -4.56
N ASN A 87 2.25 -10.46 -4.66
CA ASN A 87 1.19 -9.51 -4.31
C ASN A 87 0.76 -8.73 -5.55
N VAL A 88 -0.54 -8.57 -5.72
CA VAL A 88 -1.14 -7.64 -6.68
C VAL A 88 -2.07 -6.71 -5.91
N MET A 89 -1.92 -5.42 -6.09
CA MET A 89 -2.78 -4.42 -5.46
C MET A 89 -3.29 -3.43 -6.49
N TYR A 90 -4.53 -3.03 -6.33
CA TYR A 90 -5.18 -1.97 -7.07
C TYR A 90 -5.75 -0.95 -6.10
N HIS A 91 -5.62 0.33 -6.40
CA HIS A 91 -6.21 1.42 -5.65
C HIS A 91 -6.76 2.47 -6.60
N ASN A 92 -7.93 2.99 -6.28
CA ASN A 92 -8.55 4.08 -7.00
C ASN A 92 -9.08 5.10 -5.99
N THR A 93 -8.82 6.38 -6.24
CA THR A 93 -9.37 7.49 -5.48
C THR A 93 -9.59 8.69 -6.39
N ASN A 94 -10.55 9.52 -6.04
CA ASN A 94 -10.79 10.81 -6.69
C ASN A 94 -10.46 11.93 -5.70
N PHE A 95 -10.00 13.05 -6.20
CA PHE A 95 -9.84 14.26 -5.41
C PHE A 95 -10.20 15.49 -6.26
N ASP A 96 -10.73 16.53 -5.60
CA ASP A 96 -11.06 17.78 -6.25
C ASP A 96 -9.88 18.75 -6.09
N ALA A 97 -9.41 19.30 -7.19
CA ALA A 97 -8.38 20.33 -7.21
C ALA A 97 -9.01 21.68 -7.53
N GLY A 98 -8.91 22.62 -6.61
CA GLY A 98 -9.35 23.98 -6.83
C GLY A 98 -8.41 24.73 -7.79
N TYR A 99 -8.95 25.49 -8.72
CA TYR A 99 -8.21 26.42 -9.56
C TYR A 99 -8.74 27.85 -9.39
N GLY A 100 -7.86 28.84 -9.55
CA GLY A 100 -8.21 30.25 -9.43
C GLY A 100 -7.00 31.13 -9.13
N ALA A 101 -7.23 32.44 -9.01
CA ALA A 101 -6.20 33.39 -8.64
C ALA A 101 -5.94 33.36 -7.11
N ILE A 102 -4.83 33.93 -6.65
CA ILE A 102 -4.46 34.00 -5.24
C ILE A 102 -5.64 34.58 -4.40
N GLY A 103 -6.16 33.73 -3.51
CA GLY A 103 -7.26 34.10 -2.61
C GLY A 103 -8.67 33.95 -3.20
N TYR A 104 -8.82 33.46 -4.42
CA TYR A 104 -10.14 33.24 -5.04
C TYR A 104 -10.16 31.94 -5.83
N VAL A 105 -11.05 31.01 -5.48
CA VAL A 105 -11.26 29.73 -6.19
C VAL A 105 -12.36 29.93 -7.21
N GLU A 106 -12.05 29.82 -8.50
CA GLU A 106 -13.01 29.96 -9.61
C GLU A 106 -13.77 28.67 -9.90
N GLY A 107 -13.19 27.51 -9.59
CA GLY A 107 -13.81 26.23 -9.82
C GLY A 107 -12.97 25.06 -9.30
N TYR A 108 -13.48 23.85 -9.53
CA TYR A 108 -12.82 22.62 -9.16
C TYR A 108 -12.73 21.69 -10.36
N TYR A 109 -11.58 21.02 -10.51
CA TYR A 109 -11.41 19.87 -11.40
C TYR A 109 -11.43 18.60 -10.58
N GLU A 110 -12.13 17.58 -11.06
CA GLU A 110 -12.06 16.25 -10.50
C GLU A 110 -10.88 15.51 -11.11
N TYR A 111 -9.97 15.06 -10.25
CA TYR A 111 -8.85 14.21 -10.62
C TYR A 111 -9.15 12.79 -10.20
N GLN A 112 -8.92 11.85 -11.11
CA GLN A 112 -8.92 10.44 -10.83
C GLN A 112 -7.48 9.95 -10.71
N PHE A 113 -7.20 9.26 -9.62
CA PHE A 113 -5.89 8.65 -9.36
C PHE A 113 -6.04 7.15 -9.21
N THR A 114 -5.30 6.41 -10.01
CA THR A 114 -5.28 4.95 -10.01
C THR A 114 -3.87 4.46 -9.76
N GLN A 115 -3.71 3.45 -8.90
CA GLN A 115 -2.44 2.83 -8.59
C GLN A 115 -2.52 1.31 -8.73
N TRP A 116 -1.56 0.73 -9.45
CA TRP A 116 -1.32 -0.70 -9.52
C TRP A 116 0.03 -1.04 -8.87
N TYR A 117 0.09 -2.18 -8.24
CA TYR A 117 1.33 -2.75 -7.73
C TYR A 117 1.36 -4.24 -8.00
N PHE A 118 2.52 -4.74 -8.41
CA PHE A 118 2.81 -6.16 -8.56
C PHE A 118 4.22 -6.44 -8.10
N GLY A 119 4.41 -7.47 -7.23
CA GLY A 119 5.75 -7.84 -6.79
C GLY A 119 5.80 -9.13 -5.99
N PRO A 120 6.98 -9.77 -5.94
CA PRO A 120 7.25 -10.85 -5.02
C PRO A 120 7.23 -10.36 -3.57
N CYS A 121 6.92 -11.29 -2.65
CA CYS A 121 6.94 -11.02 -1.21
C CYS A 121 7.53 -12.18 -0.42
N ALA A 122 8.10 -11.84 0.73
CA ALA A 122 8.39 -12.77 1.82
C ALA A 122 7.32 -12.60 2.89
N ALA A 123 6.87 -13.71 3.46
CA ALA A 123 5.80 -13.73 4.45
C ALA A 123 6.17 -14.60 5.66
N TYR A 124 5.56 -14.31 6.78
CA TYR A 124 5.65 -15.14 7.97
C TYR A 124 4.27 -15.28 8.59
N ARG A 125 3.82 -16.53 8.82
CA ARG A 125 2.53 -16.89 9.39
C ARG A 125 2.71 -17.57 10.74
N PHE A 126 1.87 -17.23 11.70
CA PHE A 126 1.88 -17.81 13.04
C PHE A 126 0.46 -18.02 13.53
N ARG A 127 0.28 -19.01 14.43
CA ARG A 127 -1.02 -19.31 15.05
C ARG A 127 -1.03 -18.83 16.49
N PHE A 128 -2.16 -18.32 16.95
CA PHE A 128 -2.38 -17.94 18.34
C PHE A 128 -2.80 -19.16 19.17
N GLY A 129 -1.81 -19.91 19.70
CA GLY A 129 -2.08 -21.12 20.47
C GLY A 129 -2.83 -22.19 19.65
N ASP A 130 -3.80 -22.83 20.28
CA ASP A 130 -4.68 -23.82 19.65
C ASP A 130 -5.97 -23.21 19.05
N SER A 131 -6.03 -21.90 18.98
CA SER A 131 -7.18 -21.18 18.46
C SER A 131 -7.31 -21.28 16.93
N LYS A 132 -8.49 -20.91 16.43
CA LYS A 132 -8.74 -20.72 14.99
C LYS A 132 -8.15 -19.43 14.43
N TRP A 133 -7.50 -18.62 15.29
CA TRP A 133 -6.90 -17.37 14.90
C TRP A 133 -5.46 -17.56 14.45
N MET A 134 -5.13 -16.91 13.37
CA MET A 134 -3.76 -16.81 12.84
C MET A 134 -3.39 -15.37 12.63
N GLY A 135 -2.11 -15.07 12.75
CA GLY A 135 -1.54 -13.80 12.34
C GLY A 135 -0.56 -14.04 11.21
N ASP A 136 -0.41 -13.05 10.36
CA ASP A 136 0.63 -13.06 9.34
C ASP A 136 1.16 -11.67 9.05
N VAL A 137 2.40 -11.63 8.57
CA VAL A 137 3.07 -10.42 8.11
C VAL A 137 3.75 -10.71 6.79
N SER A 138 3.79 -9.73 5.90
CA SER A 138 4.56 -9.84 4.66
C SER A 138 5.24 -8.54 4.30
N VAL A 139 6.35 -8.65 3.56
CA VAL A 139 7.08 -7.55 2.95
C VAL A 139 7.36 -7.93 1.50
N GLY A 140 7.07 -7.02 0.59
CA GLY A 140 7.26 -7.21 -0.84
C GLY A 140 8.00 -6.03 -1.46
N MET A 141 8.64 -6.30 -2.60
CA MET A 141 9.25 -5.28 -3.43
C MET A 141 8.93 -5.58 -4.90
N GLY A 142 8.46 -4.59 -5.62
CA GLY A 142 7.98 -4.80 -6.98
C GLY A 142 7.81 -3.52 -7.77
N TYR A 143 7.01 -3.59 -8.82
CA TYR A 143 6.70 -2.46 -9.68
C TYR A 143 5.37 -1.82 -9.27
N ALA A 144 5.38 -0.50 -9.14
CA ALA A 144 4.18 0.30 -8.92
C ALA A 144 3.95 1.20 -10.13
N GLN A 145 2.73 1.19 -10.66
CA GLN A 145 2.29 2.04 -11.76
C GLN A 145 1.19 2.96 -11.26
N PHE A 146 1.21 4.20 -11.73
CA PHE A 146 0.25 5.24 -11.42
C PHE A 146 -0.36 5.77 -12.70
N SER A 147 -1.61 6.17 -12.60
CA SER A 147 -2.31 6.87 -13.66
C SER A 147 -3.08 8.03 -13.03
N GLU A 148 -2.84 9.21 -13.52
CA GLU A 148 -3.56 10.43 -13.14
C GLU A 148 -4.30 10.97 -14.36
N GLY A 149 -5.58 11.31 -14.18
CA GLY A 149 -6.41 11.86 -15.24
C GLY A 149 -7.30 12.99 -14.72
N LEU A 150 -7.40 14.06 -15.50
CA LEU A 150 -8.43 15.07 -15.37
C LEU A 150 -9.71 14.55 -16.03
N ASP A 151 -10.87 14.85 -15.46
CA ASP A 151 -12.15 14.52 -16.06
C ASP A 151 -12.24 15.12 -17.49
N GLY A 152 -12.35 14.24 -18.50
CA GLY A 152 -12.33 14.62 -19.92
C GLY A 152 -10.98 15.02 -20.52
N GLY A 153 -9.87 14.84 -19.80
CA GLY A 153 -8.52 15.27 -20.18
C GLY A 153 -7.50 14.16 -20.42
N ILE A 154 -6.25 14.56 -20.51
CA ILE A 154 -5.09 13.68 -20.75
C ILE A 154 -4.85 12.83 -19.50
N THR A 155 -4.71 11.51 -19.71
CA THR A 155 -4.28 10.58 -18.66
C THR A 155 -2.76 10.41 -18.74
N GLU A 156 -2.06 10.73 -17.67
CA GLU A 156 -0.63 10.50 -17.53
C GLU A 156 -0.35 9.18 -16.81
N HIS A 157 0.67 8.45 -17.29
CA HIS A 157 1.08 7.17 -16.72
C HIS A 157 2.55 7.26 -16.33
N TYR A 158 2.86 6.85 -15.11
CA TYR A 158 4.22 6.76 -14.61
C TYR A 158 4.38 5.59 -13.66
N GLY A 159 5.60 5.16 -13.44
CA GLY A 159 5.84 4.00 -12.61
C GLY A 159 7.23 3.98 -12.01
N GLY A 160 7.43 3.05 -11.08
CA GLY A 160 8.71 2.91 -10.41
C GLY A 160 8.76 1.75 -9.43
N LEU A 161 9.73 1.79 -8.54
CA LEU A 161 9.92 0.79 -7.51
C LEU A 161 8.89 0.95 -6.40
N GLY A 162 8.17 -0.12 -6.07
CA GLY A 162 7.26 -0.19 -4.93
C GLY A 162 7.78 -1.11 -3.85
N VAL A 163 7.61 -0.72 -2.58
CA VAL A 163 7.82 -1.55 -1.40
C VAL A 163 6.50 -1.67 -0.66
N SER A 164 6.02 -2.88 -0.49
CA SER A 164 4.78 -3.17 0.24
C SER A 164 5.05 -3.84 1.57
N TRP A 165 4.20 -3.60 2.55
CA TRP A 165 4.12 -4.44 3.75
C TRP A 165 2.66 -4.65 4.15
N ARG A 166 2.42 -5.77 4.84
CA ARG A 166 1.11 -6.16 5.35
C ARG A 166 1.26 -6.79 6.73
N ALA A 167 0.30 -6.52 7.59
CA ALA A 167 0.08 -7.23 8.84
C ALA A 167 -1.40 -7.61 8.93
N GLY A 168 -1.69 -8.90 9.12
CA GLY A 168 -3.03 -9.44 9.07
C GLY A 168 -3.38 -10.31 10.26
N ILE A 169 -4.68 -10.41 10.53
CA ILE A 169 -5.28 -11.38 11.44
C ILE A 169 -6.34 -12.13 10.67
N GLU A 170 -6.34 -13.46 10.79
CA GLU A 170 -7.24 -14.36 10.09
C GLU A 170 -7.98 -15.26 11.07
N TYR A 171 -9.23 -15.54 10.78
CA TYR A 171 -10.05 -16.51 11.48
C TYR A 171 -10.41 -17.68 10.56
N MET A 172 -10.00 -18.91 10.93
CA MET A 172 -10.28 -20.12 10.16
C MET A 172 -11.71 -20.59 10.37
N LEU A 173 -12.53 -20.49 9.33
CA LEU A 173 -13.87 -21.05 9.29
C LEU A 173 -13.85 -22.57 9.16
N SER A 174 -12.97 -23.05 8.28
CA SER A 174 -12.69 -24.48 8.01
C SER A 174 -11.20 -24.68 7.78
N PRO A 175 -10.70 -25.91 7.61
CA PRO A 175 -9.28 -26.14 7.28
C PRO A 175 -8.81 -25.43 6.01
N ASN A 176 -9.72 -25.17 5.06
CA ASN A 176 -9.40 -24.61 3.75
C ASN A 176 -9.93 -23.19 3.52
N ILE A 177 -10.71 -22.64 4.44
CA ILE A 177 -11.33 -21.33 4.28
C ILE A 177 -11.16 -20.49 5.54
N GLY A 178 -10.68 -19.27 5.38
CA GLY A 178 -10.56 -18.28 6.45
C GLY A 178 -11.11 -16.92 6.01
N LEU A 179 -11.38 -16.07 6.97
CA LEU A 179 -11.64 -14.64 6.81
C LEU A 179 -10.51 -13.86 7.47
N GLY A 180 -10.10 -12.78 6.88
CA GLY A 180 -9.01 -11.97 7.41
C GLY A 180 -9.25 -10.47 7.32
N VAL A 181 -8.53 -9.75 8.16
CA VAL A 181 -8.42 -8.30 8.13
C VAL A 181 -6.94 -7.95 8.08
N ASP A 182 -6.57 -7.10 7.13
CA ASP A 182 -5.20 -6.71 6.85
C ASP A 182 -5.03 -5.20 6.98
N LEU A 183 -3.99 -4.79 7.68
CA LEU A 183 -3.39 -3.47 7.55
C LEU A 183 -2.32 -3.56 6.47
N THR A 184 -2.44 -2.76 5.43
CA THR A 184 -1.53 -2.76 4.28
C THR A 184 -0.86 -1.42 4.10
N SER A 185 0.34 -1.42 3.54
CA SER A 185 1.00 -0.21 3.09
C SER A 185 1.74 -0.45 1.80
N LEU A 186 1.82 0.59 0.99
CA LEU A 186 2.65 0.64 -0.21
C LEU A 186 3.41 1.97 -0.21
N MET A 187 4.73 1.87 -0.26
CA MET A 187 5.62 2.99 -0.52
C MET A 187 6.16 2.82 -1.94
N ALA A 188 6.01 3.83 -2.79
CA ALA A 188 6.49 3.78 -4.15
C ALA A 188 7.39 4.97 -4.46
N PHE A 189 8.49 4.68 -5.12
CA PHE A 189 9.47 5.66 -5.60
C PHE A 189 9.32 5.74 -7.11
N VAL A 190 8.80 6.84 -7.59
CA VAL A 190 8.49 7.03 -9.01
C VAL A 190 9.29 8.18 -9.57
N SER A 191 9.82 7.97 -10.78
CA SER A 191 10.33 9.05 -11.59
C SER A 191 9.13 9.75 -12.21
N GLN A 192 8.91 11.01 -11.89
CA GLN A 192 7.86 11.76 -12.59
C GLN A 192 8.19 11.84 -14.08
N PRO A 193 7.19 11.67 -14.96
CA PRO A 193 7.36 12.04 -16.35
C PRO A 193 7.75 13.52 -16.42
N ASP A 194 8.54 13.85 -17.41
CA ASP A 194 9.14 15.17 -17.63
C ASP A 194 8.14 16.34 -17.62
N TYR A 195 7.63 16.71 -16.46
CA TYR A 195 7.20 18.11 -16.22
C TYR A 195 8.38 19.09 -16.43
N SER A 196 9.58 18.53 -16.57
CA SER A 196 10.82 19.24 -16.82
C SER A 196 10.73 20.18 -18.01
N ASN A 197 10.12 19.78 -19.09
CA ASN A 197 10.02 20.64 -20.27
C ASN A 197 9.13 21.86 -20.01
N THR A 198 8.05 21.72 -19.24
CA THR A 198 7.19 22.84 -18.87
C THR A 198 7.84 23.71 -17.79
N LEU A 199 8.52 23.11 -16.81
CA LEU A 199 9.23 23.83 -15.76
C LEU A 199 10.48 24.52 -16.30
N LYS A 200 11.23 23.90 -17.23
CA LYS A 200 12.36 24.52 -17.96
C LYS A 200 11.91 25.70 -18.80
N ALA A 201 10.77 25.57 -19.51
CA ALA A 201 10.18 26.68 -20.25
C ALA A 201 9.80 27.88 -19.36
N LEU A 202 9.55 27.61 -18.08
CA LEU A 202 9.23 28.65 -17.07
C LEU A 202 10.46 29.14 -16.30
N GLY A 203 11.69 28.71 -16.66
CA GLY A 203 12.95 29.13 -16.03
C GLY A 203 13.12 28.66 -14.59
N LYS A 204 12.49 27.57 -14.20
CA LYS A 204 12.64 26.96 -12.87
C LYS A 204 13.59 25.78 -12.94
N ASP A 205 14.59 25.76 -12.04
CA ASP A 205 15.53 24.65 -11.91
C ASP A 205 14.78 23.36 -11.50
N GLU A 206 15.09 22.30 -12.21
CA GLU A 206 14.64 20.95 -11.87
C GLU A 206 15.22 20.54 -10.52
N SER A 207 14.36 20.33 -9.53
CA SER A 207 14.72 19.37 -8.51
C SER A 207 14.46 17.99 -9.12
N ASP A 208 15.49 17.18 -9.31
CA ASP A 208 15.40 15.74 -9.58
C ASP A 208 14.68 15.05 -8.39
N GLY A 209 13.39 15.33 -8.25
CA GLY A 209 12.58 14.85 -7.14
C GLY A 209 12.04 13.46 -7.43
N VAL A 210 12.69 12.44 -6.86
CA VAL A 210 12.01 11.16 -6.67
C VAL A 210 10.84 11.43 -5.73
N ASN A 211 9.62 11.46 -6.26
CA ASN A 211 8.43 11.59 -5.45
C ASN A 211 8.08 10.25 -4.81
N GLY A 212 8.02 10.24 -3.48
CA GLY A 212 7.58 9.08 -2.71
C GLY A 212 6.08 9.12 -2.46
N PHE A 213 5.35 8.13 -2.97
CA PHE A 213 3.95 7.91 -2.61
C PHE A 213 3.87 6.92 -1.45
N TYR A 214 3.13 7.29 -0.43
CA TYR A 214 2.88 6.42 0.71
C TYR A 214 1.38 6.21 0.90
N ARG A 215 0.94 4.95 0.84
CA ARG A 215 -0.44 4.55 1.02
C ARG A 215 -0.59 3.65 2.23
N LEU A 216 -1.62 3.87 3.03
CA LEU A 216 -2.09 3.00 4.09
C LEU A 216 -3.49 2.49 3.76
N GLY A 217 -3.77 1.21 4.00
CA GLY A 217 -5.07 0.61 3.74
C GLY A 217 -5.51 -0.34 4.84
N LEU A 218 -6.81 -0.37 5.09
CA LEU A 218 -7.48 -1.38 5.90
C LEU A 218 -8.37 -2.19 4.98
N MET A 219 -8.10 -3.49 4.92
CA MET A 219 -8.76 -4.42 4.01
C MET A 219 -9.32 -5.62 4.76
N ALA A 220 -10.38 -6.19 4.23
CA ALA A 220 -10.93 -7.45 4.71
C ALA A 220 -11.21 -8.38 3.52
N GLY A 221 -11.12 -9.69 3.74
CA GLY A 221 -11.34 -10.62 2.64
C GLY A 221 -11.25 -12.09 3.00
N LEU A 222 -11.26 -12.88 1.94
CA LEU A 222 -11.30 -14.33 1.94
C LEU A 222 -9.88 -14.92 1.85
N ARG A 223 -9.66 -16.03 2.55
CA ARG A 223 -8.46 -16.85 2.51
C ARG A 223 -8.83 -18.24 2.03
N ILE A 224 -8.21 -18.72 0.97
CA ILE A 224 -8.43 -20.06 0.40
C ILE A 224 -7.14 -20.83 0.49
N TYR A 225 -7.15 -21.91 1.29
CA TYR A 225 -6.00 -22.75 1.59
C TYR A 225 -6.06 -24.08 0.83
N PHE A 226 -4.94 -24.56 0.29
CA PHE A 226 -4.83 -25.83 -0.46
C PHE A 226 -3.40 -26.40 -0.48
#